data_b800de391c025ad6526e0286c9d9667e
#
_entry.id   b800de391c025ad6526e0286c9d9667e
#
_cell.length_a   1.000
_cell.length_b   1.000
_cell.length_c   1.000
_cell.angle_alpha   90.00
_cell.angle_beta   90.00
_cell.angle_gamma   90.00
#
_symmetry.space_group_name_H-M   'P 1'
#
loop_
_entity.id
_entity.type
_entity.pdbx_description
1 polymer ?
#
loop_
_entity_poly.entity_id
_entity_poly.type
_entity_poly.pdbx_seq_one_letter_code
_entity_poly.pdbx_strand_id
1 'polypeptide(L)'
;MPMNLKSFKVIAIDADDTLWDCQSHFDNAEAAYCQLLAEYNDAKHISDALFEIEKANMSSLGFGTKAFTLSLLENAIEVSGGSVSGKIVAEILQLGKALLTFPTTPLPGVEDTLIALNERKNGEDYRLVVFTKGELQDQENKLKRSGLANYFDDVVVVSDKTEEEYRHLCVNHEIHPDELLMIGNSFKSDIAPALAIGAYAVHVPFSVAWKMELAETFDHERLTTIENFKDLIDSPNLL
;
A
#
# COMPACT_ATOMS: atom_id res chain seq x y z
N MET A 1 18.97 17.23 -9.42
CA MET A 1 19.14 17.00 -10.88
C MET A 1 17.83 16.43 -11.39
N PRO A 2 17.37 16.72 -12.61
CA PRO A 2 16.19 16.06 -13.14
C PRO A 2 16.43 14.54 -13.17
N MET A 3 15.46 13.76 -12.73
CA MET A 3 15.50 12.32 -12.83
C MET A 3 15.51 11.93 -14.32
N ASN A 4 16.33 10.96 -14.70
CA ASN A 4 16.40 10.47 -16.08
C ASN A 4 16.06 8.98 -16.08
N LEU A 5 14.96 8.60 -16.71
CA LEU A 5 14.53 7.20 -16.85
C LEU A 5 15.64 6.27 -17.29
N LYS A 6 16.51 6.73 -18.19
CA LYS A 6 17.64 5.93 -18.73
C LYS A 6 18.65 5.49 -17.67
N SER A 7 18.60 6.09 -16.46
CA SER A 7 19.48 5.68 -15.35
C SER A 7 18.88 4.57 -14.49
N PHE A 8 17.57 4.30 -14.60
CA PHE A 8 16.92 3.28 -13.79
C PHE A 8 16.85 1.95 -14.53
N LYS A 9 17.08 0.87 -13.79
CA LYS A 9 16.91 -0.51 -14.22
C LYS A 9 15.67 -1.17 -13.65
N VAL A 10 15.20 -0.66 -12.53
CA VAL A 10 13.95 -1.07 -11.90
C VAL A 10 13.15 0.16 -11.50
N ILE A 11 11.90 0.19 -11.91
CA ILE A 11 10.88 1.10 -11.42
C ILE A 11 9.93 0.26 -10.56
N ALA A 12 10.07 0.38 -9.25
CA ALA A 12 9.21 -0.29 -8.28
C ALA A 12 8.02 0.63 -7.95
N ILE A 13 6.82 0.09 -8.00
CA ILE A 13 5.59 0.83 -7.77
C ILE A 13 4.82 0.15 -6.64
N ASP A 14 4.45 0.91 -5.62
CA ASP A 14 3.53 0.46 -4.59
C ASP A 14 2.13 0.20 -5.15
N ALA A 15 1.34 -0.61 -4.46
CA ALA A 15 0.04 -1.03 -4.94
C ALA A 15 -1.13 -0.29 -4.27
N ASP A 16 -1.34 -0.54 -2.97
CA ASP A 16 -2.47 -0.02 -2.22
C ASP A 16 -2.32 1.50 -2.01
N ASP A 17 -3.35 2.27 -2.37
CA ASP A 17 -3.39 3.74 -2.31
C ASP A 17 -2.39 4.44 -3.26
N THR A 18 -1.75 3.68 -4.15
CA THR A 18 -0.89 4.17 -5.24
C THR A 18 -1.47 3.80 -6.60
N LEU A 19 -1.79 2.52 -6.83
CA LEU A 19 -2.41 2.03 -8.06
C LEU A 19 -3.95 2.00 -7.99
N TRP A 20 -4.51 1.73 -6.83
CA TRP A 20 -5.96 1.70 -6.52
C TRP A 20 -6.22 2.14 -5.09
N ASP A 21 -7.44 2.63 -4.83
CA ASP A 21 -7.89 2.97 -3.47
C ASP A 21 -8.04 1.69 -2.64
N CYS A 22 -7.42 1.66 -1.48
CA CYS A 22 -7.50 0.59 -0.50
C CYS A 22 -8.00 1.09 0.85
N GLN A 23 -7.39 2.16 1.37
CA GLN A 23 -7.66 2.65 2.72
C GLN A 23 -9.12 3.06 2.91
N SER A 24 -9.76 3.69 1.92
CA SER A 24 -11.17 4.05 2.03
C SER A 24 -12.09 2.85 2.25
N HIS A 25 -11.74 1.66 1.73
CA HIS A 25 -12.50 0.43 1.95
C HIS A 25 -12.35 -0.06 3.39
N PHE A 26 -11.16 0.04 3.97
CA PHE A 26 -10.92 -0.29 5.38
C PHE A 26 -11.64 0.68 6.31
N ASP A 27 -11.60 1.99 6.05
CA ASP A 27 -12.30 3.01 6.82
C ASP A 27 -13.82 2.79 6.81
N ASN A 28 -14.38 2.43 5.64
CA ASN A 28 -15.80 2.10 5.53
C ASN A 28 -16.16 0.83 6.31
N ALA A 29 -15.29 -0.19 6.28
CA ALA A 29 -15.50 -1.41 7.06
C ALA A 29 -15.41 -1.14 8.56
N GLU A 30 -14.47 -0.31 9.02
CA GLU A 30 -14.36 0.12 10.42
C GLU A 30 -15.59 0.92 10.87
N ALA A 31 -16.09 1.83 10.03
CA ALA A 31 -17.30 2.59 10.33
C ALA A 31 -18.53 1.66 10.49
N ALA A 32 -18.68 0.67 9.59
CA ALA A 32 -19.73 -0.33 9.70
C ALA A 32 -19.56 -1.21 10.96
N TYR A 33 -18.33 -1.62 11.26
CA TYR A 33 -17.98 -2.36 12.46
C TYR A 33 -18.34 -1.59 13.75
N CYS A 34 -18.00 -0.31 13.83
CA CYS A 34 -18.38 0.50 14.99
C CYS A 34 -19.91 0.55 15.19
N GLN A 35 -20.69 0.55 14.09
CA GLN A 35 -22.16 0.49 14.19
C GLN A 35 -22.66 -0.85 14.73
N LEU A 36 -22.02 -1.98 14.38
CA LEU A 36 -22.38 -3.30 14.93
C LEU A 36 -22.19 -3.38 16.43
N LEU A 37 -21.23 -2.64 16.98
CA LEU A 37 -20.89 -2.64 18.40
C LEU A 37 -21.49 -1.45 19.18
N ALA A 38 -22.33 -0.63 18.56
CA ALA A 38 -22.88 0.59 19.17
C ALA A 38 -23.68 0.37 20.48
N GLU A 39 -24.15 -0.87 20.75
CA GLU A 39 -24.79 -1.24 22.01
C GLU A 39 -23.79 -1.38 23.18
N TYR A 40 -22.50 -1.61 22.88
CA TYR A 40 -21.46 -1.82 23.90
C TYR A 40 -20.70 -0.55 24.23
N ASN A 41 -20.42 0.32 23.23
CA ASN A 41 -19.71 1.57 23.46
C ASN A 41 -19.92 2.57 22.30
N ASP A 42 -19.46 3.81 22.46
CA ASP A 42 -19.45 4.78 21.37
C ASP A 42 -18.40 4.46 20.31
N ALA A 43 -18.61 4.96 19.09
CA ALA A 43 -17.77 4.67 17.93
C ALA A 43 -16.30 5.09 18.14
N LYS A 44 -16.06 6.20 18.84
CA LYS A 44 -14.70 6.68 19.09
C LYS A 44 -13.93 5.71 19.98
N HIS A 45 -14.56 5.25 21.06
CA HIS A 45 -13.92 4.29 21.97
C HIS A 45 -13.62 2.97 21.27
N ILE A 46 -14.58 2.46 20.47
CA ILE A 46 -14.42 1.22 19.70
C ILE A 46 -13.24 1.34 18.71
N SER A 47 -13.17 2.45 17.97
CA SER A 47 -12.10 2.72 17.00
C SER A 47 -10.74 2.90 17.67
N ASP A 48 -10.66 3.67 18.77
CA ASP A 48 -9.40 3.87 19.48
C ASP A 48 -8.87 2.54 20.08
N ALA A 49 -9.75 1.72 20.65
CA ALA A 49 -9.39 0.39 21.17
C ALA A 49 -8.94 -0.56 20.02
N LEU A 50 -9.63 -0.53 18.88
CA LEU A 50 -9.24 -1.30 17.68
C LEU A 50 -7.83 -0.92 17.24
N PHE A 51 -7.51 0.35 17.15
CA PHE A 51 -6.18 0.81 16.74
C PHE A 51 -5.06 0.29 17.64
N GLU A 52 -5.27 0.27 18.97
CA GLU A 52 -4.27 -0.28 19.90
C GLU A 52 -4.11 -1.80 19.75
N ILE A 53 -5.18 -2.53 19.45
CA ILE A 53 -5.14 -3.97 19.14
C ILE A 53 -4.41 -4.22 17.83
N GLU A 54 -4.73 -3.50 16.75
CA GLU A 54 -4.02 -3.61 15.47
C GLU A 54 -2.51 -3.39 15.65
N LYS A 55 -2.15 -2.35 16.39
CA LYS A 55 -0.75 -2.03 16.71
C LYS A 55 -0.05 -3.15 17.49
N ALA A 56 -0.72 -3.75 18.48
CA ALA A 56 -0.19 -4.87 19.25
C ALA A 56 -0.04 -6.13 18.36
N ASN A 57 -0.98 -6.37 17.47
CA ASN A 57 -1.02 -7.52 16.57
C ASN A 57 -0.03 -7.42 15.40
N MET A 58 0.48 -6.22 15.09
CA MET A 58 1.32 -5.98 13.92
C MET A 58 2.54 -6.90 13.84
N SER A 59 3.21 -7.15 14.95
CA SER A 59 4.41 -7.98 14.99
C SER A 59 4.17 -9.48 14.73
N SER A 60 2.94 -9.95 14.98
CA SER A 60 2.58 -11.38 14.88
C SER A 60 1.69 -11.69 13.67
N LEU A 61 0.79 -10.78 13.33
CA LEU A 61 -0.18 -10.97 12.24
C LEU A 61 0.22 -10.21 10.96
N GLY A 62 1.07 -9.19 11.07
CA GLY A 62 1.47 -8.36 9.93
C GLY A 62 0.34 -7.47 9.41
N PHE A 63 0.48 -7.08 8.13
CA PHE A 63 -0.48 -6.24 7.42
C PHE A 63 -1.50 -7.09 6.65
N GLY A 64 -2.68 -6.52 6.38
CA GLY A 64 -3.64 -7.06 5.44
C GLY A 64 -4.99 -7.43 6.07
N THR A 65 -5.91 -7.81 5.20
CA THR A 65 -7.33 -8.00 5.52
C THR A 65 -7.59 -9.05 6.60
N LYS A 66 -6.79 -10.14 6.65
CA LYS A 66 -6.98 -11.20 7.65
C LYS A 66 -6.50 -10.75 9.02
N ALA A 67 -5.35 -10.06 9.10
CA ALA A 67 -4.86 -9.46 10.34
C ALA A 67 -5.86 -8.45 10.90
N PHE A 68 -6.39 -7.56 10.05
CA PHE A 68 -7.44 -6.61 10.41
C PHE A 68 -8.71 -7.32 10.93
N THR A 69 -9.18 -8.37 10.21
CA THR A 69 -10.36 -9.13 10.64
C THR A 69 -10.18 -9.79 12.00
N LEU A 70 -9.00 -10.32 12.30
CA LEU A 70 -8.69 -10.88 13.62
C LEU A 70 -8.70 -9.79 14.69
N SER A 71 -8.14 -8.61 14.40
CA SER A 71 -8.15 -7.47 15.32
C SER A 71 -9.59 -6.95 15.58
N LEU A 72 -10.46 -6.93 14.56
CA LEU A 72 -11.88 -6.65 14.74
C LEU A 72 -12.56 -7.62 15.71
N LEU A 73 -12.28 -8.93 15.58
CA LEU A 73 -12.87 -9.96 16.44
C LEU A 73 -12.35 -9.84 17.88
N GLU A 74 -11.06 -9.61 18.07
CA GLU A 74 -10.44 -9.41 19.37
C GLU A 74 -11.03 -8.17 20.07
N ASN A 75 -11.09 -7.04 19.36
CA ASN A 75 -11.69 -5.82 19.85
C ASN A 75 -13.18 -6.00 20.23
N ALA A 76 -13.96 -6.72 19.41
CA ALA A 76 -15.37 -7.00 19.73
C ALA A 76 -15.53 -7.81 21.02
N ILE A 77 -14.64 -8.76 21.28
CA ILE A 77 -14.63 -9.51 22.54
C ILE A 77 -14.31 -8.61 23.71
N GLU A 78 -13.29 -7.75 23.60
CA GLU A 78 -12.86 -6.84 24.68
C GLU A 78 -13.94 -5.80 24.99
N VAL A 79 -14.39 -5.06 23.97
CA VAL A 79 -15.39 -3.98 24.13
C VAL A 79 -16.71 -4.49 24.69
N SER A 80 -17.10 -5.72 24.34
CA SER A 80 -18.33 -6.34 24.86
C SER A 80 -18.15 -7.00 26.24
N GLY A 81 -16.94 -7.03 26.80
CA GLY A 81 -16.64 -7.81 28.00
C GLY A 81 -16.89 -9.31 27.82
N GLY A 82 -16.67 -9.84 26.64
CA GLY A 82 -16.87 -11.25 26.29
C GLY A 82 -18.33 -11.62 25.98
N SER A 83 -19.25 -10.64 25.88
CA SER A 83 -20.68 -10.89 25.65
C SER A 83 -21.14 -10.72 24.19
N VAL A 84 -20.21 -10.46 23.26
CA VAL A 84 -20.52 -10.31 21.83
C VAL A 84 -21.27 -11.55 21.30
N SER A 85 -22.39 -11.32 20.61
CA SER A 85 -23.21 -12.40 20.09
C SER A 85 -22.59 -13.09 18.87
N GLY A 86 -22.87 -14.39 18.68
CA GLY A 86 -22.46 -15.11 17.48
C GLY A 86 -22.98 -14.48 16.17
N LYS A 87 -24.10 -13.73 16.24
CA LYS A 87 -24.62 -12.98 15.10
C LYS A 87 -23.67 -11.84 14.72
N ILE A 88 -23.24 -11.02 15.69
CA ILE A 88 -22.30 -9.93 15.46
C ILE A 88 -20.95 -10.48 14.96
N VAL A 89 -20.46 -11.57 15.55
CA VAL A 89 -19.23 -12.25 15.07
C VAL A 89 -19.36 -12.66 13.59
N ALA A 90 -20.51 -13.21 13.18
CA ALA A 90 -20.75 -13.56 11.78
C ALA A 90 -20.76 -12.33 10.87
N GLU A 91 -21.32 -11.21 11.29
CA GLU A 91 -21.33 -9.95 10.54
C GLU A 91 -19.91 -9.36 10.41
N ILE A 92 -19.09 -9.38 11.46
CA ILE A 92 -17.68 -8.98 11.42
C ILE A 92 -16.89 -9.83 10.43
N LEU A 93 -17.10 -11.15 10.41
CA LEU A 93 -16.47 -12.03 9.42
C LEU A 93 -16.91 -11.71 7.98
N GLN A 94 -18.16 -11.25 7.77
CA GLN A 94 -18.59 -10.81 6.43
C GLN A 94 -17.92 -9.50 6.03
N LEU A 95 -17.72 -8.54 6.94
CA LEU A 95 -16.94 -7.32 6.67
C LEU A 95 -15.51 -7.68 6.21
N GLY A 96 -14.82 -8.55 6.95
CA GLY A 96 -13.48 -8.99 6.56
C GLY A 96 -13.45 -9.70 5.19
N LYS A 97 -14.42 -10.58 4.92
CA LYS A 97 -14.52 -11.24 3.60
C LYS A 97 -14.82 -10.27 2.47
N ALA A 98 -15.63 -9.24 2.71
CA ALA A 98 -15.91 -8.21 1.71
C ALA A 98 -14.64 -7.44 1.34
N LEU A 99 -13.76 -7.15 2.31
CA LEU A 99 -12.47 -6.53 2.06
C LEU A 99 -11.54 -7.38 1.17
N LEU A 100 -11.64 -8.71 1.17
CA LEU A 100 -10.88 -9.56 0.26
C LEU A 100 -11.34 -9.46 -1.21
N THR A 101 -12.47 -8.84 -1.46
CA THR A 101 -13.12 -8.81 -2.79
C THR A 101 -13.55 -7.42 -3.24
N PHE A 102 -13.13 -6.35 -2.56
CA PHE A 102 -13.46 -5.00 -3.00
C PHE A 102 -12.92 -4.72 -4.42
N PRO A 103 -13.56 -3.83 -5.20
CA PRO A 103 -13.10 -3.49 -6.53
C PRO A 103 -11.77 -2.73 -6.46
N THR A 104 -10.75 -3.25 -7.12
CA THR A 104 -9.43 -2.60 -7.25
C THR A 104 -9.39 -1.79 -8.56
N THR A 105 -10.26 -0.80 -8.65
CA THR A 105 -10.32 0.09 -9.83
C THR A 105 -9.07 0.97 -9.84
N PRO A 106 -8.30 1.01 -10.95
CA PRO A 106 -7.14 1.88 -11.04
C PRO A 106 -7.47 3.34 -10.75
N LEU A 107 -6.60 4.01 -10.01
CA LEU A 107 -6.72 5.46 -9.77
C LEU A 107 -6.56 6.24 -11.09
N PRO A 108 -7.08 7.47 -11.16
CA PRO A 108 -7.00 8.29 -12.36
C PRO A 108 -5.56 8.44 -12.86
N GLY A 109 -5.34 8.18 -14.15
CA GLY A 109 -4.04 8.30 -14.80
C GLY A 109 -3.08 7.13 -14.61
N VAL A 110 -3.38 6.16 -13.75
CA VAL A 110 -2.52 5.00 -13.49
C VAL A 110 -2.36 4.14 -14.75
N GLU A 111 -3.45 3.71 -15.35
CA GLU A 111 -3.39 2.82 -16.51
C GLU A 111 -2.71 3.49 -17.70
N ASP A 112 -3.06 4.74 -18.03
CA ASP A 112 -2.45 5.52 -19.11
C ASP A 112 -0.92 5.65 -18.90
N THR A 113 -0.50 5.88 -17.65
CA THR A 113 0.92 5.99 -17.30
C THR A 113 1.64 4.67 -17.45
N LEU A 114 1.05 3.56 -17.00
CA LEU A 114 1.64 2.22 -17.16
C LEU A 114 1.75 1.82 -18.64
N ILE A 115 0.77 2.16 -19.48
CA ILE A 115 0.85 1.98 -20.95
C ILE A 115 2.05 2.75 -21.49
N ALA A 116 2.18 4.04 -21.18
CA ALA A 116 3.26 4.88 -21.67
C ALA A 116 4.64 4.38 -21.21
N LEU A 117 4.76 3.92 -19.94
CA LEU A 117 5.99 3.31 -19.44
C LEU A 117 6.33 2.03 -20.19
N ASN A 118 5.36 1.16 -20.47
CA ASN A 118 5.60 -0.06 -21.25
C ASN A 118 5.98 0.22 -22.71
N GLU A 119 5.42 1.25 -23.32
CA GLU A 119 5.81 1.67 -24.70
C GLU A 119 7.27 2.14 -24.72
N ARG A 120 7.71 2.90 -23.71
CA ARG A 120 9.09 3.38 -23.58
C ARG A 120 10.09 2.23 -23.35
N LYS A 121 9.71 1.14 -22.70
CA LYS A 121 10.55 -0.07 -22.52
C LYS A 121 11.09 -0.62 -23.84
N ASN A 122 10.40 -0.41 -24.97
CA ASN A 122 10.89 -0.86 -26.29
C ASN A 122 12.19 -0.15 -26.72
N GLY A 123 12.59 0.94 -26.07
CA GLY A 123 13.82 1.69 -26.32
C GLY A 123 14.74 1.81 -25.10
N GLU A 124 14.32 1.36 -23.93
CA GLU A 124 14.99 1.51 -22.63
C GLU A 124 14.92 0.20 -21.85
N ASP A 125 16.04 -0.21 -21.24
CA ASP A 125 16.18 -1.50 -20.55
C ASP A 125 15.88 -1.36 -19.05
N TYR A 126 14.58 -1.28 -18.67
CA TYR A 126 14.15 -1.31 -17.29
C TYR A 126 12.98 -2.28 -17.06
N ARG A 127 12.77 -2.67 -15.82
CA ARG A 127 11.65 -3.52 -15.38
C ARG A 127 10.67 -2.70 -14.57
N LEU A 128 9.37 -2.95 -14.77
CA LEU A 128 8.31 -2.47 -13.92
C LEU A 128 7.97 -3.54 -12.89
N VAL A 129 8.07 -3.22 -11.61
CA VAL A 129 7.88 -4.16 -10.50
C VAL A 129 6.82 -3.63 -9.56
N VAL A 130 5.81 -4.44 -9.24
CA VAL A 130 4.97 -4.14 -8.07
C VAL A 130 5.77 -4.48 -6.81
N PHE A 131 5.97 -3.49 -5.94
CA PHE A 131 6.61 -3.70 -4.64
C PHE A 131 5.67 -3.26 -3.52
N THR A 132 5.01 -4.21 -2.90
CA THR A 132 3.92 -3.96 -1.95
C THR A 132 4.09 -4.78 -0.67
N LYS A 133 3.48 -4.32 0.42
CA LYS A 133 3.44 -5.06 1.68
C LYS A 133 2.06 -5.67 1.91
N GLY A 134 2.02 -6.79 2.63
CA GLY A 134 0.79 -7.48 2.99
C GLY A 134 0.85 -8.99 2.76
N GLU A 135 -0.31 -9.60 2.57
CA GLU A 135 -0.40 -11.02 2.28
C GLU A 135 -0.26 -11.30 0.78
N LEU A 136 0.61 -12.24 0.43
CA LEU A 136 0.90 -12.61 -0.96
C LEU A 136 -0.38 -12.88 -1.77
N GLN A 137 -1.25 -13.75 -1.26
CA GLN A 137 -2.48 -14.14 -1.96
C GLN A 137 -3.44 -12.97 -2.16
N ASP A 138 -3.55 -12.07 -1.17
CA ASP A 138 -4.45 -10.91 -1.26
C ASP A 138 -3.91 -9.91 -2.29
N GLN A 139 -2.63 -9.58 -2.23
CA GLN A 139 -2.00 -8.64 -3.17
C GLN A 139 -2.01 -9.16 -4.61
N GLU A 140 -1.73 -10.45 -4.85
CA GLU A 140 -1.86 -11.05 -6.16
C GLU A 140 -3.30 -11.00 -6.70
N ASN A 141 -4.29 -11.25 -5.84
CA ASN A 141 -5.70 -11.19 -6.22
C ASN A 141 -6.15 -9.75 -6.51
N LYS A 142 -5.71 -8.76 -5.74
CA LYS A 142 -5.95 -7.33 -6.00
C LYS A 142 -5.38 -6.92 -7.36
N LEU A 143 -4.12 -7.26 -7.63
CA LEU A 143 -3.47 -6.96 -8.90
C LEU A 143 -4.17 -7.62 -10.09
N LYS A 144 -4.63 -8.87 -9.96
CA LYS A 144 -5.42 -9.54 -11.00
C LYS A 144 -6.76 -8.84 -11.24
N ARG A 145 -7.47 -8.46 -10.16
CA ARG A 145 -8.77 -7.77 -10.27
C ARG A 145 -8.67 -6.37 -10.85
N SER A 146 -7.55 -5.67 -10.62
CA SER A 146 -7.32 -4.33 -11.17
C SER A 146 -7.14 -4.33 -12.70
N GLY A 147 -6.83 -5.48 -13.30
CA GLY A 147 -6.50 -5.59 -14.72
C GLY A 147 -5.07 -5.14 -15.06
N LEU A 148 -4.30 -4.65 -14.07
CA LEU A 148 -2.97 -4.06 -14.30
C LEU A 148 -1.83 -5.08 -14.36
N ALA A 149 -2.08 -6.35 -14.06
CA ALA A 149 -1.03 -7.37 -13.94
C ALA A 149 -0.10 -7.49 -15.16
N ASN A 150 -0.63 -7.30 -16.37
CA ASN A 150 0.14 -7.45 -17.62
C ASN A 150 1.12 -6.30 -17.88
N TYR A 151 1.05 -5.20 -17.12
CA TYR A 151 1.99 -4.08 -17.25
C TYR A 151 3.28 -4.29 -16.47
N PHE A 152 3.33 -5.26 -15.56
CA PHE A 152 4.45 -5.50 -14.67
C PHE A 152 5.26 -6.74 -15.07
N ASP A 153 6.57 -6.67 -14.92
CA ASP A 153 7.50 -7.76 -15.17
C ASP A 153 7.63 -8.68 -13.96
N ASP A 154 7.42 -8.14 -12.74
CA ASP A 154 7.53 -8.88 -11.49
C ASP A 154 6.61 -8.30 -10.40
N VAL A 155 6.32 -9.13 -9.39
CA VAL A 155 5.48 -8.77 -8.24
C VAL A 155 6.17 -9.25 -6.96
N VAL A 156 6.63 -8.32 -6.16
CA VAL A 156 7.33 -8.58 -4.90
C VAL A 156 6.43 -8.15 -3.74
N VAL A 157 6.00 -9.11 -2.95
CA VAL A 157 5.18 -8.89 -1.76
C VAL A 157 6.04 -9.15 -0.52
N VAL A 158 6.13 -8.17 0.38
CA VAL A 158 6.92 -8.25 1.61
C VAL A 158 6.03 -8.09 2.84
N SER A 159 6.50 -8.56 3.98
CA SER A 159 5.80 -8.38 5.26
C SER A 159 5.81 -6.93 5.74
N ASP A 160 6.91 -6.20 5.48
CA ASP A 160 7.04 -4.76 5.70
C ASP A 160 8.09 -4.20 4.74
N LYS A 161 8.04 -2.91 4.39
CA LYS A 161 8.98 -2.25 3.49
C LYS A 161 10.12 -1.60 4.27
N THR A 162 11.04 -2.43 4.76
CA THR A 162 12.24 -1.99 5.47
C THR A 162 13.39 -1.69 4.50
N GLU A 163 14.43 -0.99 4.97
CA GLU A 163 15.66 -0.80 4.18
C GLU A 163 16.26 -2.14 3.73
N GLU A 164 16.16 -3.19 4.54
CA GLU A 164 16.65 -4.53 4.21
C GLU A 164 15.89 -5.12 3.01
N GLU A 165 14.56 -4.98 3.01
CA GLU A 165 13.73 -5.46 1.90
C GLU A 165 14.00 -4.67 0.60
N TYR A 166 14.29 -3.37 0.68
CA TYR A 166 14.75 -2.60 -0.48
C TYR A 166 16.13 -3.08 -0.99
N ARG A 167 17.06 -3.43 -0.08
CA ARG A 167 18.35 -4.03 -0.47
C ARG A 167 18.14 -5.40 -1.11
N HIS A 168 17.25 -6.24 -0.57
CA HIS A 168 16.87 -7.52 -1.17
C HIS A 168 16.28 -7.34 -2.57
N LEU A 169 15.40 -6.35 -2.76
CA LEU A 169 14.87 -6.01 -4.08
C LEU A 169 16.00 -5.70 -5.07
N CYS A 170 16.95 -4.86 -4.68
CA CYS A 170 18.10 -4.54 -5.53
C CYS A 170 18.96 -5.78 -5.86
N VAL A 171 19.24 -6.64 -4.87
CA VAL A 171 20.02 -7.87 -5.06
C VAL A 171 19.29 -8.83 -6.01
N ASN A 172 17.99 -9.05 -5.80
CA ASN A 172 17.18 -9.97 -6.61
C ASN A 172 17.08 -9.54 -8.08
N HIS A 173 17.11 -8.23 -8.34
CA HIS A 173 17.08 -7.68 -9.69
C HIS A 173 18.47 -7.38 -10.26
N GLU A 174 19.55 -7.68 -9.52
CA GLU A 174 20.95 -7.47 -9.92
C GLU A 174 21.27 -6.02 -10.27
N ILE A 175 20.77 -5.06 -9.44
CA ILE A 175 20.94 -3.61 -9.62
C ILE A 175 21.63 -2.96 -8.42
N HIS A 176 22.22 -1.78 -8.64
CA HIS A 176 22.64 -0.90 -7.56
C HIS A 176 21.47 -0.04 -7.06
N PRO A 177 21.47 0.41 -5.78
CA PRO A 177 20.38 1.25 -5.26
C PRO A 177 20.08 2.51 -6.07
N ASP A 178 21.08 3.14 -6.68
CA ASP A 178 20.90 4.34 -7.51
C ASP A 178 20.29 4.06 -8.90
N GLU A 179 20.12 2.77 -9.24
CA GLU A 179 19.39 2.31 -10.43
C GLU A 179 17.92 1.94 -10.12
N LEU A 180 17.49 2.08 -8.84
CA LEU A 180 16.12 1.87 -8.39
C LEU A 180 15.36 3.19 -8.28
N LEU A 181 14.17 3.23 -8.87
CA LEU A 181 13.17 4.25 -8.62
C LEU A 181 11.98 3.63 -7.88
N MET A 182 11.66 4.12 -6.69
CA MET A 182 10.45 3.75 -5.96
C MET A 182 9.36 4.81 -6.15
N ILE A 183 8.15 4.38 -6.48
CA ILE A 183 6.96 5.24 -6.62
C ILE A 183 5.91 4.76 -5.65
N GLY A 184 5.43 5.62 -4.76
CA GLY A 184 4.41 5.23 -3.79
C GLY A 184 3.83 6.40 -3.00
N ASN A 185 2.77 6.11 -2.21
CA ASN A 185 2.03 7.09 -1.44
C ASN A 185 2.50 7.23 0.00
N SER A 186 3.14 6.20 0.57
CA SER A 186 3.55 6.21 1.97
C SER A 186 4.95 6.77 2.15
N PHE A 187 5.05 7.90 2.85
CA PHE A 187 6.36 8.46 3.16
C PHE A 187 7.20 7.53 4.06
N LYS A 188 6.53 6.81 4.95
CA LYS A 188 7.14 5.86 5.88
C LYS A 188 7.64 4.59 5.20
N SER A 189 6.80 4.02 4.33
CA SER A 189 7.06 2.70 3.74
C SER A 189 7.72 2.76 2.37
N ASP A 190 7.40 3.78 1.55
CA ASP A 190 7.89 3.85 0.17
C ASP A 190 9.07 4.80 0.04
N ILE A 191 9.01 5.95 0.69
CA ILE A 191 9.94 7.04 0.42
C ILE A 191 11.18 6.96 1.31
N ALA A 192 11.00 7.01 2.62
CA ALA A 192 12.12 7.10 3.56
C ALA A 192 13.09 5.90 3.45
N PRO A 193 12.65 4.63 3.44
CA PRO A 193 13.57 3.50 3.36
C PRO A 193 14.24 3.36 1.98
N ALA A 194 13.56 3.74 0.88
CA ALA A 194 14.19 3.76 -0.45
C ALA A 194 15.31 4.80 -0.51
N LEU A 195 15.06 6.02 -0.04
CA LEU A 195 16.09 7.08 0.02
C LEU A 195 17.25 6.70 0.96
N ALA A 196 16.97 6.04 2.08
CA ALA A 196 18.00 5.63 3.05
C ALA A 196 19.03 4.64 2.46
N ILE A 197 18.63 3.81 1.49
CA ILE A 197 19.58 2.92 0.79
C ILE A 197 20.27 3.60 -0.40
N GLY A 198 19.92 4.84 -0.74
CA GLY A 198 20.46 5.59 -1.88
C GLY A 198 19.66 5.43 -3.18
N ALA A 199 18.44 4.89 -3.14
CA ALA A 199 17.55 4.86 -4.29
C ALA A 199 16.93 6.24 -4.57
N TYR A 200 16.22 6.35 -5.69
CA TYR A 200 15.37 7.50 -5.99
C TYR A 200 13.93 7.21 -5.61
N ALA A 201 13.17 8.25 -5.30
CA ALA A 201 11.77 8.10 -4.93
C ALA A 201 10.88 9.17 -5.57
N VAL A 202 9.67 8.75 -5.94
CA VAL A 202 8.57 9.63 -6.31
C VAL A 202 7.42 9.41 -5.32
N HIS A 203 7.08 10.46 -4.61
CA HIS A 203 5.95 10.48 -3.69
C HIS A 203 4.69 10.94 -4.43
N VAL A 204 3.65 10.09 -4.39
CA VAL A 204 2.32 10.37 -4.94
C VAL A 204 1.33 10.36 -3.77
N PRO A 205 1.08 11.50 -3.11
CA PRO A 205 0.24 11.54 -1.92
C PRO A 205 -1.18 11.03 -2.20
N PHE A 206 -1.69 10.17 -1.34
CA PHE A 206 -3.08 9.76 -1.34
C PHE A 206 -3.86 10.52 -0.25
N SER A 207 -5.11 10.88 -0.52
CA SER A 207 -5.90 11.74 0.37
C SER A 207 -6.30 11.10 1.69
N VAL A 208 -6.32 9.77 1.74
CA VAL A 208 -6.65 8.98 2.93
C VAL A 208 -5.40 8.22 3.36
N ALA A 209 -4.96 8.43 4.59
CA ALA A 209 -3.76 7.76 5.11
C ALA A 209 -4.10 6.99 6.38
N TRP A 210 -3.67 5.74 6.44
CA TRP A 210 -3.75 4.97 7.67
C TRP A 210 -2.89 5.58 8.76
N LYS A 211 -3.41 5.65 9.98
CA LYS A 211 -2.71 6.28 11.12
C LYS A 211 -1.30 5.72 11.37
N MET A 212 -1.09 4.42 11.13
CA MET A 212 0.23 3.78 11.28
C MET A 212 1.23 4.11 10.16
N GLU A 213 0.77 4.65 9.03
CA GLU A 213 1.62 5.09 7.90
C GLU A 213 1.98 6.58 7.99
N LEU A 214 1.42 7.30 8.95
CA LEU A 214 1.76 8.71 9.15
C LEU A 214 3.23 8.86 9.54
N ALA A 215 3.96 9.72 8.82
CA ALA A 215 5.34 10.06 9.06
C ALA A 215 5.59 11.55 8.76
N GLU A 216 6.63 12.11 9.36
CA GLU A 216 7.10 13.44 8.98
C GLU A 216 7.72 13.39 7.58
N THR A 217 7.35 14.34 6.75
CA THR A 217 7.92 14.51 5.42
C THR A 217 9.17 15.35 5.49
N PHE A 218 10.12 15.11 4.60
CA PHE A 218 11.36 15.87 4.48
C PHE A 218 11.76 16.03 3.00
N ASP A 219 12.53 17.05 2.71
CA ASP A 219 13.10 17.27 1.38
C ASP A 219 14.38 16.45 1.19
N HIS A 220 14.55 15.89 -0.02
CA HIS A 220 15.75 15.15 -0.37
C HIS A 220 16.09 15.32 -1.85
N GLU A 221 17.37 15.35 -2.22
CA GLU A 221 17.81 15.57 -3.59
C GLU A 221 17.36 14.49 -4.61
N ARG A 222 17.06 13.28 -4.11
CA ARG A 222 16.57 12.13 -4.89
C ARG A 222 15.07 11.89 -4.72
N LEU A 223 14.35 12.84 -4.14
CA LEU A 223 12.90 12.79 -3.96
C LEU A 223 12.24 13.80 -4.89
N THR A 224 11.16 13.36 -5.52
CA THR A 224 10.19 14.25 -6.17
C THR A 224 8.79 13.93 -5.66
N THR A 225 8.00 14.96 -5.37
CA THR A 225 6.56 14.80 -5.06
C THR A 225 5.75 15.28 -6.24
N ILE A 226 4.75 14.50 -6.64
CA ILE A 226 3.81 14.83 -7.72
C ILE A 226 2.38 14.81 -7.16
N GLU A 227 1.46 15.51 -7.81
CA GLU A 227 0.07 15.56 -7.37
C GLU A 227 -0.74 14.38 -7.89
N ASN A 228 -0.46 13.95 -9.12
CA ASN A 228 -1.18 12.88 -9.79
C ASN A 228 -0.20 11.87 -10.40
N PHE A 229 -0.59 10.60 -10.45
CA PHE A 229 0.23 9.55 -11.04
C PHE A 229 0.62 9.84 -12.51
N LYS A 230 -0.25 10.52 -13.24
CA LYS A 230 -0.01 10.92 -14.63
C LYS A 230 1.14 11.92 -14.79
N ASP A 231 1.45 12.71 -13.75
CA ASP A 231 2.55 13.67 -13.79
C ASP A 231 3.91 13.00 -14.01
N LEU A 232 4.00 11.68 -13.78
CA LEU A 232 5.18 10.87 -14.11
C LEU A 232 5.57 10.97 -15.60
N ILE A 233 4.59 11.05 -16.49
CA ILE A 233 4.81 11.10 -17.94
C ILE A 233 4.61 12.48 -18.55
N ASP A 234 3.81 13.33 -17.92
CA ASP A 234 3.47 14.67 -18.42
C ASP A 234 4.56 15.70 -18.06
N SER A 235 5.39 15.43 -17.03
CA SER A 235 6.46 16.34 -16.61
C SER A 235 7.76 16.06 -17.35
N PRO A 236 8.22 16.98 -18.24
CA PRO A 236 9.36 16.73 -19.13
C PRO A 236 10.72 16.55 -18.40
N ASN A 237 10.74 16.71 -17.09
CA ASN A 237 11.94 16.60 -16.26
C ASN A 237 11.84 15.47 -15.22
N LEU A 238 10.79 14.67 -15.21
CA LEU A 238 10.58 13.63 -14.21
C LEU A 238 11.03 12.26 -14.71
N LEU A 239 10.66 11.91 -15.92
CA LEU A 239 11.00 10.64 -16.55
C LEU A 239 11.38 10.84 -18.01
#